data_e194a52b4c9d4cc886a1bb56e0d0fde0
#
_entry.id   e194a52b4c9d4cc886a1bb56e0d0fde0
#
_cell.length_a   1.000
_cell.length_b   1.000
_cell.length_c   1.000
_cell.angle_alpha   90.00
_cell.angle_beta   90.00
_cell.angle_gamma   90.00
#
_symmetry.space_group_name_H-M   'P 1'
#
loop_
_entity.id
_entity.type
_entity.pdbx_description
1 polymer ?
#
loop_
_entity_poly.entity_id
_entity_poly.type
_entity_poly.pdbx_seq_one_letter_code
_entity_poly.pdbx_strand_id
1 'polypeptide(L)'
;RLIFLNEHNFFKKKDSIQNIIGSPPSKKFKKIKHKKAMLSLSNAFGKEDMNDFLKKIKNFLKSYNSTIDIFSEPKIDGISASLIYENGLLKTGLSRGDGETGEDILNNLKTINQIPKKIDAKQIPEILEIRGEV
;
A
#
# COMPACT_ATOMS: atom_id res chain seq x y z
N ARG A 1 0.31 5.06 -6.08
CA ARG A 1 1.61 5.77 -6.35
C ARG A 1 2.82 4.84 -6.29
N LEU A 2 2.93 3.99 -5.31
CA LEU A 2 4.00 2.98 -5.18
C LEU A 2 3.80 1.77 -6.09
N ILE A 3 2.59 1.43 -6.44
CA ILE A 3 2.25 0.39 -7.41
C ILE A 3 2.96 0.66 -8.74
N PHE A 4 3.02 1.93 -9.15
CA PHE A 4 3.64 2.36 -10.39
C PHE A 4 5.16 2.14 -10.44
N LEU A 5 5.85 2.30 -9.30
CA LEU A 5 7.30 2.06 -9.22
C LEU A 5 7.66 0.57 -9.28
N ASN A 6 6.72 -0.30 -8.94
CA ASN A 6 6.94 -1.75 -8.90
C ASN A 6 6.65 -2.46 -10.23
N GLU A 7 5.88 -1.83 -11.10
CA GLU A 7 5.60 -2.37 -12.44
C GLU A 7 6.79 -2.20 -13.39
N HIS A 8 7.76 -1.34 -13.04
CA HIS A 8 8.95 -1.09 -13.86
C HIS A 8 10.21 -1.74 -13.26
N ASN A 9 10.70 -2.77 -13.93
CA ASN A 9 11.91 -3.53 -13.53
C ASN A 9 13.17 -2.66 -13.36
N PHE A 10 13.20 -1.45 -13.91
CA PHE A 10 14.31 -0.51 -13.80
C PHE A 10 14.58 -0.08 -12.34
N PHE A 11 13.57 -0.12 -11.46
CA PHE A 11 13.70 0.25 -10.05
C PHE A 11 13.96 -0.95 -9.13
N LYS A 12 13.99 -2.17 -9.67
CA LYS A 12 14.29 -3.38 -8.90
C LYS A 12 15.79 -3.59 -8.81
N LYS A 13 16.46 -2.90 -7.88
CA LYS A 13 17.78 -3.36 -7.43
C LYS A 13 17.60 -4.54 -6.48
N LYS A 14 18.37 -5.63 -6.70
CA LYS A 14 18.35 -6.88 -5.91
C LYS A 14 18.55 -6.64 -4.40
N ASP A 15 19.23 -5.55 -4.03
CA ASP A 15 19.59 -5.17 -2.67
C ASP A 15 18.87 -3.89 -2.19
N SER A 16 17.75 -3.51 -2.81
CA SER A 16 17.02 -2.35 -2.34
C SER A 16 16.27 -2.70 -1.06
N ILE A 17 16.24 -1.74 -0.11
CA ILE A 17 15.46 -1.80 1.16
C ILE A 17 13.98 -2.19 0.90
N GLN A 18 13.49 -1.99 -0.32
CA GLN A 18 12.15 -2.40 -0.76
C GLN A 18 11.94 -3.91 -0.74
N ASN A 19 13.01 -4.71 -0.76
CA ASN A 19 12.96 -6.17 -0.68
C ASN A 19 12.96 -6.67 0.78
N ILE A 20 13.18 -5.78 1.76
CA ILE A 20 13.17 -6.12 3.20
C ILE A 20 11.90 -5.52 3.80
N ILE A 21 10.76 -6.09 3.48
CA ILE A 21 9.47 -5.55 3.91
C ILE A 21 8.84 -6.47 4.94
N GLY A 22 8.73 -5.94 6.16
CA GLY A 22 7.95 -6.55 7.23
C GLY A 22 8.57 -7.80 7.85
N SER A 23 7.94 -8.28 8.90
CA SER A 23 8.24 -9.55 9.51
C SER A 23 7.54 -10.68 8.79
N PRO A 24 8.12 -11.90 8.76
CA PRO A 24 7.40 -13.06 8.23
C PRO A 24 6.08 -13.25 8.98
N PRO A 25 4.97 -13.57 8.28
CA PRO A 25 3.66 -13.72 8.89
C PRO A 25 3.65 -14.79 10.00
N SER A 26 2.92 -14.51 11.08
CA SER A 26 2.78 -15.43 12.22
C SER A 26 2.13 -16.77 11.80
N LYS A 27 2.52 -17.86 12.47
CA LYS A 27 1.91 -19.19 12.22
C LYS A 27 0.48 -19.32 12.78
N LYS A 28 0.03 -18.36 13.60
CA LYS A 28 -1.30 -18.39 14.27
C LYS A 28 -2.46 -17.97 13.35
N PHE A 29 -2.17 -17.22 12.30
CA PHE A 29 -3.18 -16.72 11.37
C PHE A 29 -3.07 -17.40 10.01
N LYS A 30 -4.22 -17.56 9.32
CA LYS A 30 -4.24 -18.01 7.94
C LYS A 30 -3.49 -17.00 7.06
N LYS A 31 -2.61 -17.50 6.22
CA LYS A 31 -1.84 -16.69 5.28
C LYS A 31 -2.55 -16.60 3.96
N ILE A 32 -2.62 -15.40 3.41
CA ILE A 32 -3.27 -15.12 2.13
C ILE A 32 -2.33 -14.25 1.30
N LYS A 33 -2.14 -14.63 0.05
CA LYS A 33 -1.33 -13.85 -0.91
C LYS A 33 -2.10 -12.61 -1.35
N HIS A 34 -1.43 -11.46 -1.33
CA HIS A 34 -2.00 -10.21 -1.87
C HIS A 34 -2.16 -10.29 -3.39
N LYS A 35 -3.26 -9.77 -3.92
CA LYS A 35 -3.45 -9.65 -5.38
C LYS A 35 -2.41 -8.71 -6.01
N LYS A 36 -2.03 -7.66 -5.30
CA LYS A 36 -0.90 -6.77 -5.62
C LYS A 36 -0.05 -6.61 -4.39
N ALA A 37 1.27 -6.63 -4.53
CA ALA A 37 2.19 -6.47 -3.40
C ALA A 37 1.93 -5.18 -2.61
N MET A 38 2.08 -5.24 -1.29
CA MET A 38 2.02 -4.09 -0.38
C MET A 38 3.44 -3.61 -0.11
N LEU A 39 3.83 -2.57 -0.84
CA LEU A 39 5.19 -2.03 -0.78
C LEU A 39 5.37 -1.05 0.36
N SER A 40 6.62 -0.81 0.78
CA SER A 40 6.97 0.29 1.68
C SER A 40 7.36 1.54 0.93
N LEU A 41 7.29 2.68 1.63
CA LEU A 41 7.70 3.97 1.14
C LEU A 41 9.19 4.18 1.41
N SER A 42 9.88 4.88 0.50
CA SER A 42 11.22 5.39 0.77
C SER A 42 11.13 6.55 1.75
N ASN A 43 12.14 6.69 2.61
CA ASN A 43 12.24 7.81 3.52
C ASN A 43 12.96 8.98 2.86
N ALA A 44 12.58 10.19 3.25
CA ALA A 44 13.32 11.42 2.95
C ALA A 44 13.56 12.13 4.28
N PHE A 45 14.83 12.43 4.60
CA PHE A 45 15.22 13.05 5.85
C PHE A 45 15.62 14.52 5.66
N GLY A 46 15.80 14.95 4.42
CA GLY A 46 16.25 16.29 4.11
C GLY A 46 15.79 16.82 2.75
N LYS A 47 16.15 18.06 2.50
CA LYS A 47 15.82 18.75 1.25
C LYS A 47 16.44 18.07 0.02
N GLU A 48 17.62 17.49 0.18
CA GLU A 48 18.33 16.79 -0.89
C GLU A 48 17.56 15.54 -1.34
N ASP A 49 17.07 14.75 -0.39
CA ASP A 49 16.25 13.56 -0.68
C ASP A 49 14.99 13.93 -1.46
N MET A 50 14.34 15.05 -1.10
CA MET A 50 13.16 15.55 -1.80
C MET A 50 13.50 16.00 -3.22
N ASN A 51 14.65 16.70 -3.41
CA ASN A 51 15.10 17.10 -4.74
C ASN A 51 15.41 15.88 -5.62
N ASP A 52 16.05 14.88 -5.07
CA ASP A 52 16.33 13.61 -5.78
C ASP A 52 15.03 12.86 -6.13
N PHE A 53 14.06 12.87 -5.24
CA PHE A 53 12.74 12.30 -5.50
C PHE A 53 12.05 13.00 -6.68
N LEU A 54 12.03 14.33 -6.69
CA LEU A 54 11.48 15.12 -7.80
C LEU A 54 12.22 14.90 -9.11
N LYS A 55 13.56 14.85 -9.05
CA LYS A 55 14.40 14.58 -10.22
C LYS A 55 14.10 13.18 -10.82
N LYS A 56 13.96 12.16 -9.97
CA LYS A 56 13.57 10.82 -10.40
C LYS A 56 12.21 10.82 -11.10
N ILE A 57 11.21 11.54 -10.56
CA ILE A 57 9.89 11.65 -11.18
C ILE A 57 9.98 12.34 -12.54
N LYS A 58 10.69 13.47 -12.63
CA LYS A 58 10.86 14.22 -13.88
C LYS A 58 11.54 13.38 -14.97
N ASN A 59 12.60 12.67 -14.59
CA ASN A 59 13.30 11.75 -15.49
C ASN A 59 12.39 10.63 -16.00
N PHE A 60 11.59 10.06 -15.12
CA PHE A 60 10.65 8.99 -15.46
C PHE A 60 9.56 9.48 -16.41
N LEU A 61 8.97 10.64 -16.13
CA LEU A 61 7.92 11.23 -16.97
C LEU A 61 8.47 11.87 -18.25
N LYS A 62 9.80 11.95 -18.41
CA LYS A 62 10.48 12.70 -19.50
C LYS A 62 9.99 14.14 -19.61
N SER A 63 9.62 14.73 -18.47
CA SER A 63 8.95 16.04 -18.37
C SER A 63 9.76 16.99 -17.51
N TYR A 64 10.87 17.48 -18.06
CA TYR A 64 11.86 18.26 -17.31
C TYR A 64 11.37 19.66 -16.96
N ASN A 65 10.47 20.23 -17.75
CA ASN A 65 9.98 21.62 -17.61
C ASN A 65 8.61 21.74 -16.95
N SER A 66 7.97 20.61 -16.57
CA SER A 66 6.66 20.68 -15.93
C SER A 66 6.77 20.87 -14.42
N THR A 67 5.83 21.61 -13.87
CA THR A 67 5.56 21.64 -12.43
C THR A 67 4.96 20.29 -12.02
N ILE A 68 5.40 19.79 -10.87
CA ILE A 68 4.84 18.58 -10.26
C ILE A 68 4.12 19.02 -9.00
N ASP A 69 2.83 18.80 -8.97
CA ASP A 69 2.03 19.02 -7.77
C ASP A 69 2.32 17.93 -6.74
N ILE A 70 2.62 18.34 -5.51
CA ILE A 70 2.90 17.44 -4.39
C ILE A 70 1.78 17.59 -3.37
N PHE A 71 1.15 16.47 -3.04
CA PHE A 71 0.23 16.39 -1.94
C PHE A 71 0.97 15.85 -0.71
N SER A 72 0.87 16.56 0.42
CA SER A 72 1.50 16.19 1.68
C SER A 72 0.42 15.84 2.70
N GLU A 73 0.59 14.71 3.37
CA GLU A 73 -0.32 14.22 4.38
C GLU A 73 0.44 13.58 5.55
N PRO A 74 -0.12 13.57 6.77
CA PRO A 74 0.48 12.85 7.90
C PRO A 74 0.63 11.37 7.59
N LYS A 75 1.81 10.81 7.88
CA LYS A 75 2.01 9.36 7.85
C LYS A 75 1.58 8.78 9.18
N ILE A 76 0.38 8.24 9.21
CA ILE A 76 -0.15 7.57 10.42
C ILE A 76 0.72 6.36 10.74
N ASP A 77 1.06 6.21 12.01
CA ASP A 77 1.81 5.07 12.54
C ASP A 77 0.81 4.07 13.12
N GLY A 78 0.57 3.00 12.40
CA GLY A 78 -0.39 1.97 12.72
C GLY A 78 -0.02 0.64 12.08
N ILE A 79 -1.02 -0.23 11.92
CA ILE A 79 -0.87 -1.51 11.23
C ILE A 79 -1.44 -1.36 9.82
N SER A 80 -0.59 -1.57 8.82
CA SER A 80 -1.04 -1.56 7.43
C SER A 80 -2.02 -2.70 7.17
N ALA A 81 -3.18 -2.35 6.64
CA ALA A 81 -4.26 -3.30 6.35
C ALA A 81 -4.75 -3.16 4.90
N SER A 82 -5.09 -4.30 4.30
CA SER A 82 -5.81 -4.38 3.03
C SER A 82 -7.22 -4.91 3.31
N LEU A 83 -8.22 -4.11 2.94
CA LEU A 83 -9.65 -4.39 3.06
C LEU A 83 -10.19 -4.74 1.68
N ILE A 84 -10.69 -5.96 1.50
CA ILE A 84 -11.25 -6.39 0.22
C ILE A 84 -12.77 -6.54 0.38
N TYR A 85 -13.47 -5.74 -0.40
CA TYR A 85 -14.92 -5.79 -0.51
C TYR A 85 -15.30 -6.50 -1.81
N GLU A 86 -16.27 -7.39 -1.71
CA GLU A 86 -16.90 -8.06 -2.84
C GLU A 86 -18.37 -7.66 -2.88
N ASN A 87 -18.80 -7.05 -3.99
CA ASN A 87 -20.15 -6.50 -4.15
C ASN A 87 -20.55 -5.59 -2.95
N GLY A 88 -19.59 -4.79 -2.49
CA GLY A 88 -19.77 -3.87 -1.36
C GLY A 88 -19.73 -4.49 0.03
N LEU A 89 -19.55 -5.80 0.18
CA LEU A 89 -19.43 -6.45 1.49
C LEU A 89 -17.98 -6.73 1.84
N LEU A 90 -17.54 -6.38 3.04
CA LEU A 90 -16.19 -6.67 3.53
C LEU A 90 -16.02 -8.20 3.71
N LYS A 91 -15.26 -8.81 2.81
CA LYS A 91 -15.04 -10.27 2.75
C LYS A 91 -13.67 -10.69 3.24
N THR A 92 -12.64 -9.87 3.03
CA THR A 92 -11.27 -10.21 3.38
C THR A 92 -10.58 -9.01 4.00
N GLY A 93 -9.77 -9.26 5.02
CA GLY A 93 -8.95 -8.26 5.68
C GLY A 93 -7.57 -8.83 5.95
N LEU A 94 -6.52 -8.22 5.39
CA LEU A 94 -5.16 -8.74 5.46
C LEU A 94 -4.22 -7.73 6.10
N SER A 95 -3.30 -8.19 6.94
CA SER A 95 -2.12 -7.41 7.31
C SER A 95 -1.17 -7.31 6.14
N ARG A 96 -0.19 -6.39 6.19
CA ARG A 96 0.85 -6.30 5.16
C ARG A 96 1.71 -7.58 5.08
N GLY A 97 2.05 -8.17 6.25
CA GLY A 97 2.99 -9.27 6.33
C GLY A 97 4.35 -8.91 5.74
N ASP A 98 4.87 -9.77 4.87
CA ASP A 98 6.12 -9.55 4.12
C ASP A 98 5.93 -8.69 2.84
N GLY A 99 4.71 -8.23 2.60
CA GLY A 99 4.33 -7.45 1.41
C GLY A 99 3.75 -8.28 0.28
N GLU A 100 4.07 -9.55 0.17
CA GLU A 100 3.46 -10.49 -0.79
C GLU A 100 2.36 -11.33 -0.15
N THR A 101 2.55 -11.71 1.12
CA THR A 101 1.64 -12.56 1.89
C THR A 101 1.32 -11.89 3.21
N GLY A 102 0.04 -11.65 3.46
CA GLY A 102 -0.50 -11.10 4.69
C GLY A 102 -1.17 -12.16 5.55
N GLU A 103 -1.47 -11.79 6.78
CA GLU A 103 -2.26 -12.57 7.72
C GLU A 103 -3.73 -12.19 7.58
N ASP A 104 -4.63 -13.16 7.64
CA ASP A 104 -6.07 -12.91 7.70
C ASP A 104 -6.43 -12.30 9.07
N ILE A 105 -6.70 -11.01 9.08
CA ILE A 105 -7.08 -10.23 10.25
C ILE A 105 -8.52 -9.71 10.15
N LEU A 106 -9.35 -10.28 9.28
CA LEU A 106 -10.72 -9.83 9.03
C LEU A 106 -11.53 -9.67 10.32
N ASN A 107 -11.44 -10.64 11.24
CA ASN A 107 -12.20 -10.60 12.49
C ASN A 107 -11.77 -9.43 13.38
N ASN A 108 -10.47 -9.12 13.42
CA ASN A 108 -9.95 -7.98 14.14
C ASN A 108 -10.42 -6.66 13.52
N LEU A 109 -10.35 -6.54 12.18
CA LEU A 109 -10.79 -5.35 11.47
C LEU A 109 -12.29 -5.08 11.65
N LYS A 110 -13.11 -6.13 11.76
CA LYS A 110 -14.56 -6.01 12.01
C LYS A 110 -14.90 -5.41 13.39
N THR A 111 -13.96 -5.40 14.34
CA THR A 111 -14.17 -4.76 15.66
C THR A 111 -13.98 -3.24 15.61
N ILE A 112 -13.37 -2.71 14.55
CA ILE A 112 -13.15 -1.29 14.36
C ILE A 112 -14.42 -0.67 13.78
N ASN A 113 -15.08 0.19 14.55
CA ASN A 113 -16.37 0.76 14.16
C ASN A 113 -16.31 1.66 12.92
N GLN A 114 -15.15 2.31 12.70
CA GLN A 114 -14.92 3.19 11.55
C GLN A 114 -14.76 2.43 10.22
N ILE A 115 -14.54 1.12 10.29
CA ILE A 115 -14.43 0.29 9.07
C ILE A 115 -15.84 -0.18 8.67
N PRO A 116 -16.41 0.30 7.56
CA PRO A 116 -17.72 -0.12 7.11
C PRO A 116 -17.71 -1.59 6.73
N LYS A 117 -18.64 -2.37 7.29
CA LYS A 117 -18.82 -3.79 6.91
C LYS A 117 -19.52 -3.93 5.57
N LYS A 118 -20.22 -2.87 5.16
CA LYS A 118 -20.90 -2.75 3.87
C LYS A 118 -20.71 -1.33 3.34
N ILE A 119 -20.40 -1.23 2.07
CA ILE A 119 -20.35 0.04 1.35
C ILE A 119 -21.75 0.34 0.84
N ASP A 120 -22.22 1.54 1.10
CA ASP A 120 -23.48 2.04 0.56
C ASP A 120 -23.17 3.11 -0.50
N ALA A 121 -23.27 2.72 -1.77
CA ALA A 121 -23.00 3.59 -2.90
C ALA A 121 -23.89 3.20 -4.10
N LYS A 122 -24.18 4.17 -4.97
CA LYS A 122 -25.01 3.93 -6.18
C LYS A 122 -24.35 2.97 -7.17
N GLN A 123 -23.03 2.98 -7.25
CA GLN A 123 -22.25 2.09 -8.11
C GLN A 123 -21.15 1.47 -7.25
N ILE A 124 -21.15 0.17 -7.13
CA ILE A 124 -20.17 -0.58 -6.37
C ILE A 124 -19.47 -1.53 -7.34
N PRO A 125 -18.13 -1.48 -7.46
CA PRO A 125 -17.40 -2.46 -8.26
C PRO A 125 -17.54 -3.85 -7.63
N GLU A 126 -17.48 -4.88 -8.47
CA GLU A 126 -17.53 -6.27 -8.01
C GLU A 126 -16.46 -6.54 -6.95
N ILE A 127 -15.24 -6.04 -7.17
CA ILE A 127 -14.13 -6.12 -6.23
C ILE A 127 -13.57 -4.73 -6.00
N LEU A 128 -13.49 -4.32 -4.72
CA LEU A 128 -12.83 -3.10 -4.29
C LEU A 128 -11.81 -3.43 -3.21
N GLU A 129 -10.55 -3.09 -3.44
CA GLU A 129 -9.49 -3.19 -2.44
C GLU A 129 -9.13 -1.80 -1.93
N ILE A 130 -9.21 -1.60 -0.62
CA ILE A 130 -8.81 -0.38 0.08
C ILE A 130 -7.63 -0.70 0.98
N ARG A 131 -6.57 0.09 0.91
CA ARG A 131 -5.38 -0.04 1.75
C ARG A 131 -5.22 1.17 2.63
N GLY A 132 -4.86 0.96 3.89
CA GLY A 132 -4.69 2.02 4.87
C GLY A 132 -3.97 1.54 6.11
N GLU A 133 -3.93 2.42 7.09
CA GLU A 133 -3.41 2.14 8.43
C GLU A 133 -4.57 2.08 9.43
N VAL A 134 -4.50 1.15 10.38
CA VAL A 134 -5.49 0.96 11.45
C VAL A 134 -4.81 0.92 12.82
#